data_250896846b6651b6f271a7c08eb378e1
#
_entry.id   250896846b6651b6f271a7c08eb378e1
#
_cell.length_a   1.000
_cell.length_b   1.000
_cell.length_c   1.000
_cell.angle_alpha   90.00
_cell.angle_beta   90.00
_cell.angle_gamma   90.00
#
_symmetry.space_group_name_H-M   'P 1'
#
loop_
_entity.id
_entity.type
_entity.pdbx_description
1 polymer ?
#
loop_
_entity_poly.entity_id
_entity_poly.type
_entity_poly.pdbx_seq_one_letter_code
_entity_poly.pdbx_strand_id
1 'polypeptide(L)'
;MTIKWVKSDPLVMNGEPFCYGSRLTVRQVLELRRNGYTVTDLLKDHPELRLVGIASAYTFAAEHRERYADFFEADGSLAGPGCTEAEAAALPERLRVPGVVIKRLAVPA
;
A
#
# COMPACT_ATOMS: atom_id res chain seq x y z
N MET A 1 -7.15 18.58 11.31
CA MET A 1 -6.75 18.52 9.89
C MET A 1 -6.25 17.11 9.58
N THR A 2 -6.78 16.49 8.56
CA THR A 2 -6.40 15.14 8.19
C THR A 2 -5.21 15.19 7.22
N ILE A 3 -4.16 14.45 7.54
CA ILE A 3 -3.00 14.32 6.65
C ILE A 3 -3.37 13.37 5.52
N LYS A 4 -3.16 13.79 4.29
CA LYS A 4 -3.28 12.92 3.14
C LYS A 4 -1.94 12.25 2.90
N TRP A 5 -1.89 10.94 3.08
CA TRP A 5 -0.66 10.17 2.90
C TRP A 5 -0.34 9.86 1.44
N VAL A 6 -1.34 9.93 0.56
CA VAL A 6 -1.15 9.83 -0.88
C VAL A 6 -1.52 11.17 -1.50
N LYS A 7 -0.58 11.73 -2.25
CA LYS A 7 -0.74 13.04 -2.89
C LYS A 7 -0.51 12.94 -4.39
N SER A 8 -1.08 13.87 -5.13
CA SER A 8 -0.85 13.99 -6.55
C SER A 8 -0.65 15.48 -6.85
N ASP A 9 0.44 15.81 -7.52
CA ASP A 9 0.79 17.17 -7.87
C ASP A 9 1.31 17.17 -9.31
N PRO A 10 0.70 17.96 -10.24
CA PRO A 10 1.14 17.97 -11.65
C PRO A 10 2.61 18.33 -11.82
N LEU A 11 3.19 19.05 -10.86
CA LEU A 11 4.59 19.47 -10.92
C LEU A 11 5.54 18.47 -10.27
N VAL A 12 5.01 17.42 -9.65
CA VAL A 12 5.80 16.39 -8.96
C VAL A 12 5.49 15.05 -9.61
N MET A 13 6.55 14.34 -10.07
CA MET A 13 6.44 13.01 -10.67
C MET A 13 5.37 12.93 -11.78
N ASN A 14 5.24 13.99 -12.56
CA ASN A 14 4.28 14.08 -13.67
C ASN A 14 2.83 13.81 -13.24
N GLY A 15 2.47 14.19 -12.02
CA GLY A 15 1.12 14.00 -11.50
C GLY A 15 0.83 12.59 -10.99
N GLU A 16 1.81 11.69 -10.98
CA GLU A 16 1.62 10.36 -10.42
C GLU A 16 1.36 10.44 -8.92
N PRO A 17 0.37 9.73 -8.39
CA PRO A 17 0.16 9.67 -6.95
C PRO A 17 1.40 9.14 -6.25
N PHE A 18 1.81 9.81 -5.19
CA PHE A 18 3.01 9.47 -4.44
C PHE A 18 2.74 9.49 -2.94
N CYS A 19 3.61 8.80 -2.20
CA CYS A 19 3.49 8.74 -0.74
C CYS A 19 4.06 10.00 -0.10
N TYR A 20 3.29 10.62 0.80
CA TYR A 20 3.69 11.83 1.50
C TYR A 20 5.01 11.63 2.25
N GLY A 21 5.90 12.60 2.13
CA GLY A 21 7.21 12.55 2.77
C GLY A 21 8.22 11.68 2.05
N SER A 22 7.86 11.14 0.90
CA SER A 22 8.70 10.24 0.12
C SER A 22 8.62 10.62 -1.36
N ARG A 23 9.57 10.14 -2.14
CA ARG A 23 9.54 10.27 -3.60
C ARG A 23 8.99 9.00 -4.27
N LEU A 24 8.57 8.03 -3.47
CA LEU A 24 7.99 6.80 -4.01
C LEU A 24 6.56 7.03 -4.46
N THR A 25 6.26 6.65 -5.68
CA THR A 25 4.87 6.65 -6.16
C THR A 25 4.12 5.46 -5.56
N VAL A 26 2.79 5.54 -5.58
CA VAL A 26 1.96 4.41 -5.18
C VAL A 26 2.34 3.18 -6.01
N ARG A 27 2.52 3.35 -7.31
CA ARG A 27 2.90 2.25 -8.21
C ARG A 27 4.20 1.60 -7.80
N GLN A 28 5.21 2.38 -7.42
CA GLN A 28 6.50 1.84 -6.98
C GLN A 28 6.37 1.03 -5.70
N VAL A 29 5.56 1.50 -4.75
CA VAL A 29 5.28 0.76 -3.51
C VAL A 29 4.59 -0.57 -3.83
N LEU A 30 3.64 -0.55 -4.76
CA LEU A 30 2.93 -1.78 -5.18
C LEU A 30 3.87 -2.76 -5.88
N GLU A 31 4.80 -2.26 -6.69
CA GLU A 31 5.79 -3.10 -7.36
C GLU A 31 6.71 -3.78 -6.35
N LEU A 32 7.18 -3.05 -5.35
CA LEU A 32 8.01 -3.61 -4.30
C LEU A 32 7.26 -4.71 -3.55
N ARG A 33 6.01 -4.45 -3.17
CA ARG A 33 5.18 -5.46 -2.52
C ARG A 33 4.99 -6.70 -3.41
N ARG A 34 4.68 -6.51 -4.69
CA ARG A 34 4.50 -7.61 -5.64
C ARG A 34 5.76 -8.47 -5.74
N ASN A 35 6.93 -7.83 -5.61
CA ASN A 35 8.22 -8.51 -5.66
C ASN A 35 8.62 -9.15 -4.31
N GLY A 36 7.71 -9.18 -3.35
CA GLY A 36 7.92 -9.89 -2.10
C GLY A 36 8.36 -9.03 -0.91
N TYR A 37 8.43 -7.71 -1.08
CA TYR A 37 8.79 -6.82 0.03
C TYR A 37 7.67 -6.80 1.06
N THR A 38 8.02 -7.14 2.30
CA THR A 38 7.11 -7.00 3.44
C THR A 38 7.07 -5.53 3.88
N VAL A 39 6.11 -5.21 4.75
CA VAL A 39 6.07 -3.86 5.36
C VAL A 39 7.35 -3.59 6.14
N THR A 40 7.89 -4.60 6.83
CA THR A 40 9.17 -4.47 7.54
C THR A 40 10.30 -4.10 6.59
N ASP A 41 10.36 -4.74 5.43
CA ASP A 41 11.36 -4.44 4.41
C ASP A 41 11.22 -3.02 3.89
N LEU A 42 9.99 -2.61 3.60
CA LEU A 42 9.72 -1.25 3.12
C LEU A 42 10.12 -0.19 4.14
N LEU A 43 9.81 -0.41 5.41
CA LEU A 43 10.16 0.53 6.46
C LEU A 43 11.65 0.56 6.74
N LYS A 44 12.35 -0.54 6.53
CA LYS A 44 13.80 -0.60 6.67
C LYS A 44 14.50 0.27 5.62
N ASP A 45 14.05 0.17 4.37
CA ASP A 45 14.66 0.89 3.26
C ASP A 45 14.10 2.32 3.11
N HIS A 46 12.85 2.53 3.51
CA HIS A 46 12.14 3.79 3.34
C HIS A 46 11.36 4.14 4.62
N PRO A 47 12.06 4.44 5.73
CA PRO A 47 11.39 4.72 7.01
C PRO A 47 10.45 5.92 6.95
N GLU A 48 10.67 6.85 6.03
CA GLU A 48 9.83 8.01 5.83
C GLU A 48 8.41 7.66 5.39
N LEU A 49 8.19 6.46 4.83
CA LEU A 49 6.85 6.02 4.42
C LEU A 49 5.90 5.85 5.60
N ARG A 50 6.41 5.34 6.71
CA ARG A 50 5.62 4.96 7.89
C ARG A 50 4.58 3.89 7.56
N LEU A 51 4.14 3.19 8.57
CA LEU A 51 3.14 2.12 8.41
C LEU A 51 1.84 2.68 7.85
N VAL A 52 1.37 3.80 8.38
CA VAL A 52 0.12 4.42 7.93
C VAL A 52 0.21 4.87 6.47
N GLY A 53 1.38 5.36 6.05
CA GLY A 53 1.58 5.78 4.66
C GLY A 53 1.54 4.60 3.70
N ILE A 54 2.17 3.49 4.07
CA ILE A 54 2.15 2.26 3.27
C ILE A 54 0.71 1.73 3.15
N ALA A 55 0.00 1.65 4.27
CA ALA A 55 -1.39 1.19 4.29
C ALA A 55 -2.30 2.10 3.45
N SER A 56 -2.06 3.41 3.49
CA SER A 56 -2.81 4.37 2.68
C SER A 56 -2.54 4.18 1.18
N ALA A 57 -1.31 3.87 0.81
CA ALA A 57 -0.98 3.57 -0.59
C ALA A 57 -1.72 2.32 -1.07
N TYR A 58 -1.76 1.28 -0.26
CA TYR A 58 -2.49 0.05 -0.60
C TYR A 58 -4.00 0.31 -0.73
N THR A 59 -4.56 1.08 0.20
CA THR A 59 -5.98 1.43 0.16
C THR A 59 -6.30 2.30 -1.05
N PHE A 60 -5.42 3.24 -1.37
CA PHE A 60 -5.57 4.07 -2.57
C PHE A 60 -5.65 3.21 -3.82
N ALA A 61 -4.79 2.19 -3.92
CA ALA A 61 -4.83 1.28 -5.06
C ALA A 61 -6.17 0.56 -5.17
N ALA A 62 -6.74 0.13 -4.04
CA ALA A 62 -8.04 -0.54 -4.00
C ALA A 62 -9.19 0.39 -4.42
N GLU A 63 -9.06 1.67 -4.13
CA GLU A 63 -10.03 2.68 -4.53
C GLU A 63 -9.92 3.04 -6.01
N HIS A 64 -8.80 2.68 -6.64
CA HIS A 64 -8.50 2.99 -8.04
C HIS A 64 -8.06 1.72 -8.78
N ARG A 65 -8.83 0.64 -8.63
CA ARG A 65 -8.48 -0.69 -9.16
C ARG A 65 -8.17 -0.69 -10.65
N GLU A 66 -8.87 0.10 -11.42
CA GLU A 66 -8.65 0.17 -12.86
C GLU A 66 -7.24 0.67 -13.19
N ARG A 67 -6.78 1.65 -12.43
CA ARG A 67 -5.47 2.26 -12.62
C ARG A 67 -4.33 1.30 -12.25
N TYR A 68 -4.57 0.43 -11.27
CA TYR A 68 -3.56 -0.47 -10.72
C TYR A 68 -3.93 -1.94 -10.92
N ALA A 69 -4.68 -2.23 -11.99
CA ALA A 69 -5.19 -3.58 -12.25
C ALA A 69 -4.10 -4.65 -12.26
N ASP A 70 -2.89 -4.31 -12.75
CA ASP A 70 -1.77 -5.24 -12.85
C ASP A 70 -1.27 -5.75 -11.49
N PHE A 71 -1.64 -5.07 -10.41
CA PHE A 71 -1.19 -5.41 -9.07
C PHE A 71 -2.22 -6.23 -8.29
N PHE A 72 -3.38 -6.50 -8.87
CA PHE A 72 -4.44 -7.28 -8.22
C PHE A 72 -4.46 -8.70 -8.75
N GLU A 73 -4.65 -9.65 -7.81
CA GLU A 73 -4.81 -11.06 -8.15
C GLU A 73 -6.25 -11.34 -8.61
N ALA A 74 -6.46 -12.53 -9.18
CA ALA A 74 -7.78 -12.93 -9.68
C ALA A 74 -8.85 -12.94 -8.58
N ASP A 75 -8.45 -13.18 -7.32
CA ASP A 75 -9.37 -13.18 -6.19
C ASP A 75 -9.68 -11.79 -5.64
N GLY A 76 -9.13 -10.75 -6.26
CA GLY A 76 -9.32 -9.37 -5.85
C GLY A 76 -8.36 -8.86 -4.79
N SER A 77 -7.45 -9.70 -4.31
CA SER A 77 -6.44 -9.27 -3.35
C SER A 77 -5.29 -8.55 -4.04
N LEU A 78 -4.60 -7.71 -3.29
CA LEU A 78 -3.40 -7.03 -3.78
C LEU A 78 -2.22 -7.99 -3.73
N ALA A 79 -1.47 -8.08 -4.83
CA ALA A 79 -0.34 -9.01 -4.94
C ALA A 79 0.74 -8.69 -3.91
N GLY A 80 1.31 -9.73 -3.32
CA GLY A 80 2.41 -9.63 -2.37
C GLY A 80 1.99 -9.72 -0.91
N PRO A 81 2.97 -9.63 0.02
CA PRO A 81 2.72 -9.93 1.44
C PRO A 81 1.76 -9.01 2.17
N GLY A 82 1.87 -7.69 2.03
CA GLY A 82 1.05 -6.76 2.80
C GLY A 82 1.41 -6.73 4.30
N CYS A 83 0.50 -6.20 5.11
CA CYS A 83 0.67 -6.13 6.57
C CYS A 83 0.26 -7.44 7.22
N THR A 84 0.93 -7.78 8.32
CA THR A 84 0.43 -8.84 9.22
C THR A 84 -0.74 -8.28 10.04
N GLU A 85 -1.49 -9.17 10.68
CA GLU A 85 -2.57 -8.75 11.57
C GLU A 85 -2.05 -7.91 12.74
N ALA A 86 -0.88 -8.28 13.26
CA ALA A 86 -0.24 -7.53 14.35
C ALA A 86 0.13 -6.11 13.93
N GLU A 87 0.68 -5.95 12.73
CA GLU A 87 0.98 -4.63 12.18
C GLU A 87 -0.30 -3.83 11.95
N ALA A 88 -1.32 -4.46 11.40
CA ALA A 88 -2.60 -3.81 11.12
C ALA A 88 -3.31 -3.34 12.38
N ALA A 89 -3.08 -4.00 13.52
CA ALA A 89 -3.67 -3.60 14.78
C ALA A 89 -3.28 -2.17 15.20
N ALA A 90 -2.13 -1.69 14.72
CA ALA A 90 -1.67 -0.32 14.99
C ALA A 90 -2.28 0.72 14.03
N LEU A 91 -3.06 0.27 13.05
CA LEU A 91 -3.65 1.15 12.04
C LEU A 91 -5.06 1.57 12.41
N PRO A 92 -5.52 2.75 11.91
CA PRO A 92 -6.94 3.08 11.99
C PRO A 92 -7.80 2.00 11.32
N GLU A 93 -8.99 1.78 11.82
CA GLU A 93 -9.88 0.74 11.31
C GLU A 93 -10.12 0.85 9.80
N ARG A 94 -10.26 2.07 9.28
CA ARG A 94 -10.51 2.30 7.86
C ARG A 94 -9.38 1.79 6.95
N LEU A 95 -8.19 1.61 7.51
CA LEU A 95 -7.04 1.12 6.76
C LEU A 95 -6.81 -0.39 6.92
N ARG A 96 -7.61 -1.06 7.74
CA ARG A 96 -7.48 -2.51 7.99
C ARG A 96 -8.27 -3.32 6.97
N VAL A 97 -7.96 -3.15 5.68
CA VAL A 97 -8.71 -3.79 4.61
C VAL A 97 -8.15 -5.19 4.33
N PRO A 98 -8.92 -6.26 4.59
CA PRO A 98 -8.44 -7.64 4.35
C PRO A 98 -8.16 -7.87 2.87
N GLY A 99 -7.06 -8.55 2.58
CA GLY A 99 -6.64 -8.86 1.21
C GLY A 99 -5.97 -7.69 0.48
N VAL A 100 -6.09 -6.48 1.00
CA VAL A 100 -5.48 -5.28 0.42
C VAL A 100 -4.36 -4.78 1.32
N VAL A 101 -4.69 -4.31 2.50
CA VAL A 101 -3.70 -3.86 3.49
C VAL A 101 -3.19 -5.06 4.27
N ILE A 102 -4.08 -5.86 4.81
CA ILE A 102 -3.73 -7.04 5.58
C ILE A 102 -3.56 -8.22 4.63
N LYS A 103 -2.49 -8.97 4.84
CA LYS A 103 -2.26 -10.18 4.06
C LYS A 103 -3.43 -11.14 4.23
N ARG A 104 -3.99 -11.60 3.11
CA ARG A 104 -5.02 -12.63 3.15
C ARG A 104 -4.34 -13.96 3.41
N LEU A 105 -4.70 -14.60 4.52
CA LEU A 105 -4.21 -15.95 4.81
C LEU A 105 -4.84 -16.93 3.83
N ALA A 106 -4.02 -17.84 3.29
CA ALA A 106 -4.53 -18.93 2.48
C ALA A 106 -5.44 -19.78 3.38
N VAL A 107 -6.69 -19.94 2.96
CA VAL A 107 -7.61 -20.82 3.70
C VAL A 107 -7.22 -22.26 3.37
N PRO A 108 -6.86 -23.07 4.36
CA PRO A 108 -6.59 -24.47 4.08
C PRO A 108 -7.83 -25.13 3.51
N ALA A 109 -7.62 -25.81 2.44
CA ALA A 109 -8.72 -26.50 1.76
C ALA A 109 -9.26 -27.63 2.64
#